data_6146f6089e6d1d67b3cba6f30afd76c1
#
_entry.id   6146f6089e6d1d67b3cba6f30afd76c1
#
_cell.length_a   1.000
_cell.length_b   1.000
_cell.length_c   1.000
_cell.angle_alpha   90.00
_cell.angle_beta   90.00
_cell.angle_gamma   90.00
#
_symmetry.space_group_name_H-M   'P 1'
#
loop_
_entity.id
_entity.type
_entity.pdbx_description
1 polymer ?
#
loop_
_entity_poly.entity_id
_entity_poly.type
_entity_poly.pdbx_seq_one_letter_code
_entity_poly.pdbx_strand_id
1 'polypeptide(L)'
;MYLKGKLSCVGVSDAGRVREHNEDTIGTDADIGLVVLADGMGGYKAGEVASGIAVRTVMSLLKEAVEREDLALRDSGSGLSRPGILLRDAIHRANKIIHQTARTQSHCEGMGTTVVAGLFFDDNITIAHVGDSRLYRLRGEELTQVTQDHSLMNELVSRGFYTQQEAQRASAKNYVTRALGVEPTVEVDITDVPVEKDDLFLLCSDGLSDMVDDGDIKLTITTFGANLQTLARQLVLLGNDNGGRDNI
;
A
#
# COMPACT_ATOMS: atom_id res chain seq x y z
N MET A 1 -18.33 4.35 -13.79
CA MET A 1 -17.92 5.70 -14.27
C MET A 1 -16.57 5.58 -14.99
N TYR A 2 -16.43 6.12 -16.20
CA TYR A 2 -15.13 6.09 -16.87
C TYR A 2 -14.25 7.22 -16.30
N LEU A 3 -13.14 6.85 -15.64
CA LEU A 3 -12.14 7.78 -15.09
C LEU A 3 -11.06 8.17 -16.12
N LYS A 4 -11.20 7.69 -17.34
CA LYS A 4 -10.25 7.93 -18.43
C LYS A 4 -9.97 9.43 -18.64
N GLY A 5 -8.72 9.82 -18.49
CA GLY A 5 -8.28 11.21 -18.58
C GLY A 5 -8.57 12.11 -17.38
N LYS A 6 -9.15 11.56 -16.28
CA LYS A 6 -9.38 12.28 -15.02
C LYS A 6 -8.34 11.96 -13.96
N LEU A 7 -7.70 10.79 -14.06
CA LEU A 7 -6.65 10.34 -13.17
C LEU A 7 -5.35 10.15 -13.95
N SER A 8 -4.25 10.45 -13.28
CA SER A 8 -2.90 10.11 -13.73
C SER A 8 -2.24 9.30 -12.63
N CYS A 9 -1.71 8.13 -12.98
CA CYS A 9 -1.00 7.25 -12.07
C CYS A 9 0.40 6.98 -12.59
N VAL A 10 1.38 6.97 -11.70
CA VAL A 10 2.76 6.59 -11.99
C VAL A 10 3.25 5.69 -10.86
N GLY A 11 3.94 4.62 -11.21
CA GLY A 11 4.61 3.76 -10.25
C GLY A 11 6.08 3.61 -10.63
N VAL A 12 6.94 3.63 -9.60
CA VAL A 12 8.38 3.36 -9.71
C VAL A 12 8.75 2.47 -8.54
N SER A 13 9.58 1.48 -8.79
CA SER A 13 10.15 0.64 -7.75
C SER A 13 11.64 0.45 -8.01
N ASP A 14 12.43 0.37 -6.94
CA ASP A 14 13.89 0.26 -6.97
C ASP A 14 14.35 -0.72 -5.89
N ALA A 15 15.40 -1.48 -6.15
CA ALA A 15 15.92 -2.46 -5.19
C ALA A 15 16.59 -1.84 -3.96
N GLY A 16 16.81 -0.53 -3.98
CA GLY A 16 17.60 0.14 -2.95
C GLY A 16 19.11 -0.05 -3.15
N ARG A 17 19.89 0.24 -2.10
CA ARG A 17 21.37 0.16 -2.16
C ARG A 17 21.92 -1.10 -1.50
N VAL A 18 21.12 -1.80 -0.69
CA VAL A 18 21.57 -2.89 0.19
C VAL A 18 20.98 -4.23 -0.21
N ARG A 19 19.75 -4.26 -0.70
CA ARG A 19 19.07 -5.51 -1.10
C ARG A 19 19.57 -5.99 -2.47
N GLU A 20 19.74 -7.29 -2.63
CA GLU A 20 20.12 -7.91 -3.91
C GLU A 20 18.92 -8.07 -4.86
N HIS A 21 17.72 -8.18 -4.30
CA HIS A 21 16.47 -8.39 -5.03
C HIS A 21 15.45 -7.35 -4.65
N ASN A 22 14.52 -7.09 -5.54
CA ASN A 22 13.38 -6.25 -5.27
C ASN A 22 12.16 -7.14 -5.05
N GLU A 23 11.62 -7.14 -3.82
CA GLU A 23 10.44 -7.89 -3.41
C GLU A 23 9.18 -7.02 -3.37
N ASP A 24 9.30 -5.71 -3.66
CA ASP A 24 8.17 -4.81 -3.85
C ASP A 24 7.50 -5.06 -5.20
N THR A 25 6.17 -5.00 -5.22
CA THR A 25 5.39 -5.08 -6.45
C THR A 25 4.33 -3.99 -6.46
N ILE A 26 4.21 -3.31 -7.61
CA ILE A 26 3.20 -2.28 -7.83
C ILE A 26 2.29 -2.63 -9.00
N GLY A 27 1.05 -2.16 -8.95
CA GLY A 27 0.07 -2.28 -10.02
C GLY A 27 -0.77 -1.01 -10.13
N THR A 28 -0.96 -0.51 -11.34
CA THR A 28 -1.79 0.68 -11.59
C THR A 28 -2.66 0.46 -12.82
N ASP A 29 -3.92 0.86 -12.73
CA ASP A 29 -4.85 0.93 -13.87
C ASP A 29 -5.70 2.21 -13.71
N ALA A 30 -5.29 3.28 -14.40
CA ALA A 30 -5.94 4.58 -14.32
C ALA A 30 -7.35 4.58 -14.95
N ASP A 31 -7.64 3.66 -15.88
CA ASP A 31 -8.95 3.59 -16.56
C ASP A 31 -10.05 3.11 -15.60
N ILE A 32 -9.70 2.23 -14.65
CA ILE A 32 -10.61 1.77 -13.59
C ILE A 32 -10.33 2.46 -12.24
N GLY A 33 -9.30 3.31 -12.16
CA GLY A 33 -8.96 4.04 -10.95
C GLY A 33 -8.31 3.21 -9.85
N LEU A 34 -7.62 2.12 -10.19
CA LEU A 34 -7.01 1.20 -9.23
C LEU A 34 -5.50 1.41 -9.13
N VAL A 35 -5.01 1.51 -7.91
CA VAL A 35 -3.59 1.51 -7.56
C VAL A 35 -3.34 0.51 -6.43
N VAL A 36 -2.27 -0.27 -6.53
CA VAL A 36 -1.91 -1.31 -5.55
C VAL A 36 -0.40 -1.32 -5.37
N LEU A 37 0.04 -1.43 -4.13
CA LEU A 37 1.43 -1.67 -3.75
C LEU A 37 1.45 -2.81 -2.74
N ALA A 38 2.44 -3.67 -2.84
CA ALA A 38 2.70 -4.78 -1.93
C ALA A 38 4.20 -4.92 -1.71
N ASP A 39 4.62 -4.91 -0.45
CA ASP A 39 5.98 -5.10 0.01
C ASP A 39 6.13 -6.55 0.47
N GLY A 40 6.97 -7.29 -0.20
CA GLY A 40 7.14 -8.72 -0.01
C GLY A 40 8.20 -9.05 1.03
N MET A 41 7.89 -10.01 1.91
CA MET A 41 8.83 -10.52 2.90
C MET A 41 8.97 -12.04 2.82
N GLY A 42 10.22 -12.52 3.02
CA GLY A 42 10.52 -13.95 3.03
C GLY A 42 11.97 -14.24 2.67
N GLY A 43 12.41 -15.48 2.87
CA GLY A 43 13.74 -15.91 2.42
C GLY A 43 13.78 -16.26 0.92
N TYR A 44 14.94 -16.14 0.25
CA TYR A 44 15.19 -16.63 -1.11
C TYR A 44 14.22 -16.16 -2.20
N LYS A 45 13.81 -14.92 -2.29
CA LYS A 45 12.80 -14.41 -3.26
C LYS A 45 11.35 -14.82 -2.96
N ALA A 46 11.07 -15.36 -1.80
CA ALA A 46 9.71 -15.73 -1.44
C ALA A 46 8.81 -14.50 -1.29
N GLY A 47 9.36 -13.36 -0.85
CA GLY A 47 8.68 -12.07 -0.81
C GLY A 47 8.23 -11.59 -2.19
N GLU A 48 9.09 -11.67 -3.22
CA GLU A 48 8.74 -11.33 -4.61
C GLU A 48 7.54 -12.15 -5.12
N VAL A 49 7.47 -13.44 -4.75
CA VAL A 49 6.34 -14.30 -5.10
C VAL A 49 5.07 -13.84 -4.37
N ALA A 50 5.16 -13.53 -3.08
CA ALA A 50 4.03 -13.11 -2.27
C ALA A 50 3.44 -11.77 -2.75
N SER A 51 4.28 -10.74 -2.89
CA SER A 51 3.86 -9.41 -3.37
C SER A 51 3.29 -9.49 -4.79
N GLY A 52 3.95 -10.27 -5.67
CA GLY A 52 3.46 -10.52 -7.03
C GLY A 52 2.11 -11.23 -7.08
N ILE A 53 1.83 -12.21 -6.19
CA ILE A 53 0.50 -12.83 -6.07
C ILE A 53 -0.52 -11.81 -5.59
N ALA A 54 -0.19 -11.02 -4.55
CA ALA A 54 -1.09 -10.02 -3.98
C ALA A 54 -1.54 -9.02 -5.06
N VAL A 55 -0.60 -8.35 -5.72
CA VAL A 55 -0.90 -7.33 -6.72
C VAL A 55 -1.68 -7.92 -7.90
N ARG A 56 -1.21 -9.04 -8.49
CA ARG A 56 -1.91 -9.66 -9.63
C ARG A 56 -3.33 -10.09 -9.28
N THR A 57 -3.55 -10.65 -8.09
CA THR A 57 -4.89 -11.10 -7.67
C THR A 57 -5.83 -9.92 -7.49
N VAL A 58 -5.39 -8.87 -6.78
CA VAL A 58 -6.21 -7.67 -6.57
C VAL A 58 -6.52 -7.00 -7.91
N MET A 59 -5.51 -6.74 -8.75
CA MET A 59 -5.69 -6.10 -10.06
C MET A 59 -6.67 -6.88 -10.96
N SER A 60 -6.52 -8.21 -11.04
CA SER A 60 -7.37 -9.04 -11.90
C SER A 60 -8.82 -9.06 -11.44
N LEU A 61 -9.05 -9.29 -10.14
CA LEU A 61 -10.41 -9.39 -9.59
C LEU A 61 -11.13 -8.03 -9.63
N LEU A 62 -10.44 -6.95 -9.31
CA LEU A 62 -11.02 -5.62 -9.34
C LEU A 62 -11.35 -5.17 -10.77
N LYS A 63 -10.48 -5.45 -11.74
CA LYS A 63 -10.75 -5.12 -13.14
C LYS A 63 -12.03 -5.81 -13.63
N GLU A 64 -12.17 -7.10 -13.36
CA GLU A 64 -13.36 -7.86 -13.73
C GLU A 64 -14.63 -7.36 -13.01
N ALA A 65 -14.52 -7.02 -11.72
CA ALA A 65 -15.66 -6.57 -10.92
C ALA A 65 -16.12 -5.16 -11.31
N VAL A 66 -15.20 -4.22 -11.48
CA VAL A 66 -15.52 -2.81 -11.85
C VAL A 66 -16.24 -2.73 -13.20
N GLU A 67 -15.89 -3.62 -14.15
CA GLU A 67 -16.56 -3.66 -15.45
C GLU A 67 -18.01 -4.15 -15.37
N ARG A 68 -18.37 -4.91 -14.33
CA ARG A 68 -19.67 -5.60 -14.20
C ARG A 68 -20.61 -4.99 -13.16
N GLU A 69 -20.11 -4.14 -12.27
CA GLU A 69 -20.85 -3.71 -11.09
C GLU A 69 -21.06 -2.20 -10.99
N ASP A 70 -22.17 -1.81 -10.36
CA ASP A 70 -22.40 -0.43 -9.96
C ASP A 70 -21.70 -0.16 -8.61
N LEU A 71 -20.64 0.63 -8.65
CA LEU A 71 -19.82 0.96 -7.48
C LEU A 71 -20.52 1.94 -6.52
N ALA A 72 -21.60 2.62 -6.93
CA ALA A 72 -22.31 3.57 -6.08
C ALA A 72 -23.14 2.88 -4.98
N LEU A 73 -23.36 1.58 -5.07
CA LEU A 73 -24.14 0.82 -4.08
C LEU A 73 -23.36 0.70 -2.76
N ARG A 74 -24.09 0.82 -1.64
CA ARG A 74 -23.60 0.47 -0.29
C ARG A 74 -24.28 -0.80 0.19
N ASP A 75 -23.51 -1.65 0.84
CA ASP A 75 -24.08 -2.81 1.52
C ASP A 75 -24.68 -2.39 2.85
N SER A 76 -25.98 -2.64 3.03
CA SER A 76 -26.70 -2.31 4.26
C SER A 76 -26.29 -3.18 5.45
N GLY A 77 -25.61 -4.30 5.22
CA GLY A 77 -25.23 -5.25 6.28
C GLY A 77 -23.87 -4.95 6.91
N SER A 78 -22.87 -4.61 6.11
CA SER A 78 -21.50 -4.36 6.58
C SER A 78 -21.19 -2.88 6.84
N GLY A 79 -22.00 -1.96 6.32
CA GLY A 79 -21.72 -0.52 6.34
C GLY A 79 -20.60 -0.07 5.40
N LEU A 80 -19.96 -1.00 4.70
CA LEU A 80 -18.88 -0.71 3.74
C LEU A 80 -19.47 -0.24 2.40
N SER A 81 -18.71 0.59 1.71
CA SER A 81 -18.97 0.91 0.30
C SER A 81 -18.75 -0.33 -0.58
N ARG A 82 -19.37 -0.35 -1.75
CA ARG A 82 -19.16 -1.46 -2.71
C ARG A 82 -17.69 -1.62 -3.10
N PRO A 83 -16.92 -0.53 -3.40
CA PRO A 83 -15.47 -0.63 -3.58
C PRO A 83 -14.75 -1.25 -2.39
N GLY A 84 -15.15 -0.93 -1.15
CA GLY A 84 -14.57 -1.49 0.06
C GLY A 84 -14.77 -3.00 0.16
N ILE A 85 -15.96 -3.49 -0.18
CA ILE A 85 -16.25 -4.94 -0.23
C ILE A 85 -15.38 -5.62 -1.29
N LEU A 86 -15.30 -5.05 -2.50
CA LEU A 86 -14.51 -5.61 -3.59
C LEU A 86 -13.02 -5.68 -3.25
N LEU A 87 -12.46 -4.62 -2.69
CA LEU A 87 -11.06 -4.60 -2.24
C LEU A 87 -10.82 -5.63 -1.15
N ARG A 88 -11.66 -5.67 -0.11
CA ARG A 88 -11.57 -6.65 0.98
C ARG A 88 -11.58 -8.08 0.44
N ASP A 89 -12.54 -8.42 -0.40
CA ASP A 89 -12.72 -9.78 -0.91
C ASP A 89 -11.56 -10.19 -1.82
N ALA A 90 -11.01 -9.25 -2.62
CA ALA A 90 -9.83 -9.48 -3.43
C ALA A 90 -8.57 -9.70 -2.57
N ILE A 91 -8.39 -8.92 -1.50
CA ILE A 91 -7.27 -9.08 -0.55
C ILE A 91 -7.39 -10.40 0.21
N HIS A 92 -8.58 -10.76 0.69
CA HIS A 92 -8.80 -12.07 1.32
C HIS A 92 -8.49 -13.23 0.35
N ARG A 93 -8.82 -13.08 -0.92
CA ARG A 93 -8.49 -14.07 -1.94
C ARG A 93 -6.99 -14.18 -2.16
N ALA A 94 -6.29 -13.05 -2.23
CA ALA A 94 -4.82 -13.00 -2.30
C ALA A 94 -4.18 -13.68 -1.09
N ASN A 95 -4.62 -13.32 0.12
CA ASN A 95 -4.15 -13.94 1.37
C ASN A 95 -4.26 -15.47 1.33
N LYS A 96 -5.42 -15.99 0.93
CA LYS A 96 -5.64 -17.44 0.82
C LYS A 96 -4.68 -18.10 -0.15
N ILE A 97 -4.42 -17.49 -1.32
CA ILE A 97 -3.50 -18.03 -2.33
C ILE A 97 -2.08 -18.05 -1.78
N ILE A 98 -1.61 -16.92 -1.19
CA ILE A 98 -0.27 -16.80 -0.63
C ILE A 98 -0.07 -17.83 0.48
N HIS A 99 -0.99 -17.90 1.45
CA HIS A 99 -0.93 -18.84 2.56
C HIS A 99 -0.88 -20.31 2.10
N GLN A 100 -1.70 -20.67 1.10
CA GLN A 100 -1.69 -22.02 0.52
C GLN A 100 -0.37 -22.33 -0.20
N THR A 101 0.17 -21.36 -0.97
CA THR A 101 1.42 -21.53 -1.70
C THR A 101 2.59 -21.69 -0.71
N ALA A 102 2.64 -20.87 0.34
CA ALA A 102 3.66 -20.98 1.40
C ALA A 102 3.67 -22.35 2.07
N ARG A 103 2.52 -23.00 2.21
CA ARG A 103 2.41 -24.34 2.83
C ARG A 103 2.67 -25.52 1.88
N THR A 104 2.54 -25.31 0.59
CA THR A 104 2.63 -26.41 -0.40
C THR A 104 3.95 -26.40 -1.17
N GLN A 105 4.65 -25.27 -1.19
CA GLN A 105 5.91 -25.10 -1.92
C GLN A 105 7.02 -24.71 -0.94
N SER A 106 7.99 -25.61 -0.72
CA SER A 106 9.05 -25.43 0.29
C SER A 106 9.92 -24.19 0.08
N HIS A 107 10.10 -23.75 -1.18
CA HIS A 107 10.86 -22.54 -1.49
C HIS A 107 10.06 -21.24 -1.22
N CYS A 108 8.77 -21.35 -0.91
CA CYS A 108 7.90 -20.26 -0.52
C CYS A 108 7.52 -20.29 0.97
N GLU A 109 8.13 -21.19 1.76
CA GLU A 109 7.83 -21.33 3.19
C GLU A 109 8.10 -20.02 3.94
N GLY A 110 7.12 -19.57 4.74
CA GLY A 110 7.21 -18.35 5.51
C GLY A 110 7.10 -17.05 4.70
N MET A 111 6.74 -17.11 3.40
CA MET A 111 6.49 -15.89 2.63
C MET A 111 5.27 -15.14 3.12
N GLY A 112 5.35 -13.82 3.06
CA GLY A 112 4.25 -12.91 3.33
C GLY A 112 4.41 -11.63 2.53
N THR A 113 3.43 -10.75 2.64
CA THR A 113 3.51 -9.43 2.02
C THR A 113 2.55 -8.46 2.70
N THR A 114 2.90 -7.18 2.70
CA THR A 114 1.93 -6.12 2.95
C THR A 114 1.01 -5.95 1.73
N VAL A 115 0.00 -5.15 1.85
CA VAL A 115 -0.76 -4.58 0.73
C VAL A 115 -1.35 -3.25 1.13
N VAL A 116 -1.23 -2.27 0.25
CA VAL A 116 -2.02 -1.04 0.27
C VAL A 116 -2.61 -0.81 -1.10
N ALA A 117 -3.92 -0.62 -1.16
CA ALA A 117 -4.66 -0.45 -2.41
C ALA A 117 -5.63 0.73 -2.32
N GLY A 118 -5.76 1.47 -3.40
CA GLY A 118 -6.74 2.55 -3.56
C GLY A 118 -7.58 2.34 -4.80
N LEU A 119 -8.91 2.40 -4.65
CA LEU A 119 -9.85 2.37 -5.76
C LEU A 119 -10.65 3.68 -5.79
N PHE A 120 -10.39 4.49 -6.82
CA PHE A 120 -11.10 5.73 -7.07
C PHE A 120 -12.48 5.44 -7.69
N PHE A 121 -13.51 6.08 -7.16
CA PHE A 121 -14.86 6.01 -7.69
C PHE A 121 -15.63 7.30 -7.35
N ASP A 122 -16.36 7.82 -8.31
CA ASP A 122 -17.02 9.12 -8.18
C ASP A 122 -16.05 10.18 -7.60
N ASP A 123 -16.43 10.85 -6.51
CA ASP A 123 -15.59 11.83 -5.81
C ASP A 123 -14.95 11.23 -4.53
N ASN A 124 -14.64 9.94 -4.54
CA ASN A 124 -14.04 9.23 -3.41
C ASN A 124 -12.88 8.33 -3.85
N ILE A 125 -12.03 7.99 -2.90
CA ILE A 125 -11.12 6.86 -2.95
C ILE A 125 -11.43 5.93 -1.79
N THR A 126 -11.65 4.65 -2.08
CA THR A 126 -11.65 3.61 -1.05
C THR A 126 -10.25 3.05 -0.92
N ILE A 127 -9.73 3.06 0.29
CA ILE A 127 -8.40 2.57 0.64
C ILE A 127 -8.56 1.30 1.45
N ALA A 128 -7.83 0.25 1.08
CA ALA A 128 -7.73 -0.98 1.85
C ALA A 128 -6.27 -1.32 2.09
N HIS A 129 -5.89 -1.68 3.34
CA HIS A 129 -4.51 -2.03 3.62
C HIS A 129 -4.36 -3.12 4.67
N VAL A 130 -3.22 -3.81 4.60
CA VAL A 130 -2.68 -4.75 5.58
C VAL A 130 -1.17 -4.58 5.60
N GLY A 131 -0.60 -4.33 6.78
CA GLY A 131 0.84 -4.10 6.95
C GLY A 131 1.17 -2.66 7.29
N ASP A 132 2.40 -2.26 7.03
CA ASP A 132 2.98 -0.95 7.34
C ASP A 132 3.37 -0.15 6.10
N SER A 133 3.07 -0.65 4.89
CA SER A 133 3.06 0.17 3.69
C SER A 133 1.99 1.25 3.80
N ARG A 134 2.33 2.47 3.38
CA ARG A 134 1.53 3.66 3.68
C ARG A 134 0.85 4.27 2.47
N LEU A 135 -0.26 4.93 2.74
CA LEU A 135 -0.90 5.86 1.82
C LEU A 135 -0.99 7.24 2.46
N TYR A 136 -0.43 8.21 1.75
CA TYR A 136 -0.51 9.64 2.09
C TYR A 136 -1.42 10.37 1.12
N ARG A 137 -2.07 11.44 1.60
CA ARG A 137 -2.78 12.43 0.79
C ARG A 137 -2.16 13.80 1.00
N LEU A 138 -1.78 14.47 -0.08
CA LEU A 138 -1.52 15.90 -0.08
C LEU A 138 -2.74 16.64 -0.59
N ARG A 139 -3.30 17.54 0.22
CA ARG A 139 -4.38 18.46 -0.14
C ARG A 139 -3.93 19.88 0.21
N GLY A 140 -3.81 20.73 -0.80
CA GLY A 140 -3.20 22.04 -0.64
C GLY A 140 -1.77 21.91 -0.09
N GLU A 141 -1.55 22.40 1.13
CA GLU A 141 -0.25 22.30 1.81
C GLU A 141 -0.23 21.24 2.94
N GLU A 142 -1.28 20.44 3.10
CA GLU A 142 -1.38 19.46 4.18
C GLU A 142 -1.09 18.06 3.65
N LEU A 143 0.00 17.44 4.15
CA LEU A 143 0.29 16.02 3.96
C LEU A 143 -0.28 15.25 5.14
N THR A 144 -1.14 14.28 4.85
CA THR A 144 -1.78 13.43 5.87
C THR A 144 -1.49 11.96 5.55
N GLN A 145 -0.94 11.20 6.48
CA GLN A 145 -0.94 9.73 6.40
C GLN A 145 -2.37 9.23 6.65
N VAL A 146 -2.94 8.53 5.68
CA VAL A 146 -4.34 8.05 5.74
C VAL A 146 -4.41 6.64 6.35
N THR A 147 -3.44 5.79 6.03
CA THR A 147 -3.33 4.44 6.61
C THR A 147 -2.71 4.49 8.00
N GLN A 148 -3.02 3.51 8.82
CA GLN A 148 -2.39 3.31 10.12
C GLN A 148 -1.57 2.03 10.09
N ASP A 149 -0.24 2.13 10.30
CA ASP A 149 0.67 1.00 10.20
C ASP A 149 0.29 -0.13 11.16
N HIS A 150 0.22 -1.36 10.66
CA HIS A 150 0.10 -2.56 11.47
C HIS A 150 1.50 -2.98 11.97
N SER A 151 2.03 -2.21 12.91
CA SER A 151 3.34 -2.42 13.52
C SER A 151 3.23 -2.51 15.04
N LEU A 152 4.17 -3.24 15.65
CA LEU A 152 4.22 -3.40 17.12
C LEU A 152 4.26 -2.04 17.81
N MET A 153 5.07 -1.11 17.30
CA MET A 153 5.19 0.22 17.91
C MET A 153 3.88 0.99 17.84
N ASN A 154 3.17 0.92 16.73
CA ASN A 154 1.90 1.60 16.58
C ASN A 154 0.81 1.01 17.51
N GLU A 155 0.81 -0.31 17.69
CA GLU A 155 -0.07 -0.97 18.69
C GLU A 155 0.27 -0.54 20.11
N LEU A 156 1.54 -0.40 20.47
CA LEU A 156 1.95 0.05 21.81
C LEU A 156 1.61 1.53 22.05
N VAL A 157 1.70 2.37 21.01
CA VAL A 157 1.23 3.77 21.09
C VAL A 157 -0.28 3.83 21.27
N SER A 158 -1.05 3.08 20.49
CA SER A 158 -2.51 3.07 20.58
C SER A 158 -3.04 2.60 21.94
N ARG A 159 -2.28 1.70 22.60
CA ARG A 159 -2.57 1.23 23.97
C ARG A 159 -2.00 2.14 25.07
N GLY A 160 -1.33 3.23 24.71
CA GLY A 160 -0.78 4.20 25.65
C GLY A 160 0.51 3.78 26.36
N PHE A 161 1.19 2.72 25.91
CA PHE A 161 2.47 2.27 26.47
C PHE A 161 3.65 3.13 26.01
N TYR A 162 3.54 3.75 24.85
CA TYR A 162 4.55 4.65 24.25
C TYR A 162 3.89 5.90 23.72
N THR A 163 4.62 7.00 23.73
CA THR A 163 4.29 8.20 22.95
C THR A 163 4.75 8.00 21.49
N GLN A 164 4.19 8.76 20.56
CA GLN A 164 4.60 8.74 19.15
C GLN A 164 6.12 9.02 19.00
N GLN A 165 6.67 9.93 19.81
CA GLN A 165 8.09 10.27 19.77
C GLN A 165 9.00 9.14 20.29
N GLU A 166 8.57 8.42 21.31
CA GLU A 166 9.29 7.24 21.82
C GLU A 166 9.26 6.09 20.83
N ALA A 167 8.12 5.85 20.19
CA ALA A 167 7.96 4.82 19.17
C ALA A 167 8.89 5.06 17.95
N GLN A 168 9.00 6.30 17.49
CA GLN A 168 9.91 6.66 16.38
C GLN A 168 11.39 6.42 16.69
N ARG A 169 11.78 6.44 17.97
CA ARG A 169 13.17 6.21 18.42
C ARG A 169 13.46 4.76 18.79
N ALA A 170 12.43 3.92 18.84
CA ALA A 170 12.57 2.53 19.23
C ALA A 170 13.25 1.70 18.13
N SER A 171 14.12 0.78 18.53
CA SER A 171 14.80 -0.13 17.60
C SER A 171 13.88 -1.18 16.98
N ALA A 172 12.69 -1.38 17.55
CA ALA A 172 11.71 -2.41 17.14
C ALA A 172 10.59 -1.86 16.24
N LYS A 173 10.79 -0.70 15.60
CA LYS A 173 9.75 -0.04 14.79
C LYS A 173 9.30 -0.88 13.59
N ASN A 174 10.16 -1.73 13.04
CA ASN A 174 9.93 -2.51 11.81
C ASN A 174 9.31 -3.90 12.05
N TYR A 175 8.70 -4.16 13.24
CA TYR A 175 7.97 -5.40 13.45
C TYR A 175 6.53 -5.25 12.95
N VAL A 176 6.27 -5.79 11.75
CA VAL A 176 4.93 -5.88 11.16
C VAL A 176 4.10 -6.89 11.95
N THR A 177 2.92 -6.48 12.43
CA THR A 177 2.02 -7.33 13.23
C THR A 177 0.91 -7.99 12.39
N ARG A 178 0.73 -7.55 11.14
CA ARG A 178 -0.30 -8.07 10.25
C ARG A 178 0.18 -8.05 8.79
N ALA A 179 0.17 -9.22 8.15
CA ALA A 179 0.59 -9.40 6.75
C ALA A 179 -0.20 -10.50 6.05
N LEU A 180 -0.28 -10.45 4.72
CA LEU A 180 -0.87 -11.50 3.92
C LEU A 180 0.03 -12.73 3.89
N GLY A 181 -0.58 -13.92 3.90
CA GLY A 181 0.11 -15.19 3.74
C GLY A 181 0.58 -15.84 5.04
N VAL A 182 0.72 -15.06 6.12
CA VAL A 182 1.18 -15.55 7.43
C VAL A 182 0.08 -16.39 8.11
N GLU A 183 -1.12 -15.84 8.18
CA GLU A 183 -2.27 -16.50 8.80
C GLU A 183 -3.32 -16.91 7.75
N PRO A 184 -4.14 -17.95 8.00
CA PRO A 184 -5.16 -18.40 7.05
C PRO A 184 -6.23 -17.34 6.75
N THR A 185 -6.45 -16.42 7.68
CA THR A 185 -7.35 -15.27 7.55
C THR A 185 -6.64 -14.00 7.99
N VAL A 186 -6.99 -12.88 7.39
CA VAL A 186 -6.42 -11.57 7.70
C VAL A 186 -7.52 -10.53 7.83
N GLU A 187 -7.38 -9.63 8.78
CA GLU A 187 -8.25 -8.46 8.89
C GLU A 187 -7.73 -7.35 7.98
N VAL A 188 -8.60 -6.78 7.16
CA VAL A 188 -8.30 -5.72 6.20
C VAL A 188 -8.89 -4.42 6.70
N ASP A 189 -8.08 -3.41 6.91
CA ASP A 189 -8.56 -2.07 7.26
C ASP A 189 -9.05 -1.36 6.00
N ILE A 190 -10.25 -0.76 6.07
CA ILE A 190 -10.90 -0.11 4.94
C ILE A 190 -11.36 1.28 5.35
N THR A 191 -11.04 2.27 4.52
CA THR A 191 -11.41 3.67 4.72
C THR A 191 -11.86 4.30 3.41
N ASP A 192 -13.03 4.94 3.41
CA ASP A 192 -13.50 5.80 2.32
C ASP A 192 -13.07 7.24 2.58
N VAL A 193 -12.41 7.87 1.62
CA VAL A 193 -11.93 9.26 1.71
C VAL A 193 -12.47 10.08 0.56
N PRO A 194 -13.11 11.24 0.82
CA PRO A 194 -13.51 12.14 -0.25
C PRO A 194 -12.30 12.73 -0.96
N VAL A 195 -12.37 12.79 -2.28
CA VAL A 195 -11.34 13.32 -3.17
C VAL A 195 -11.75 14.70 -3.65
N GLU A 196 -10.83 15.63 -3.62
CA GLU A 196 -10.98 16.96 -4.21
C GLU A 196 -10.06 17.12 -5.43
N LYS A 197 -10.38 18.12 -6.24
CA LYS A 197 -9.52 18.47 -7.38
C LYS A 197 -8.12 18.84 -6.87
N ASP A 198 -7.10 18.35 -7.57
CA ASP A 198 -5.68 18.59 -7.28
C ASP A 198 -5.15 17.85 -6.02
N ASP A 199 -5.94 16.95 -5.40
CA ASP A 199 -5.41 16.02 -4.42
C ASP A 199 -4.35 15.13 -5.07
N LEU A 200 -3.26 14.89 -4.33
CA LEU A 200 -2.23 13.92 -4.71
C LEU A 200 -2.18 12.80 -3.65
N PHE A 201 -2.22 11.57 -4.12
CA PHE A 201 -2.07 10.39 -3.27
C PHE A 201 -0.74 9.70 -3.56
N LEU A 202 0.02 9.39 -2.50
CA LEU A 202 1.26 8.66 -2.55
C LEU A 202 1.10 7.33 -1.81
N LEU A 203 1.36 6.20 -2.48
CA LEU A 203 1.54 4.90 -1.86
C LEU A 203 3.04 4.61 -1.81
N CYS A 204 3.52 4.08 -0.69
CA CYS A 204 4.92 3.70 -0.55
C CYS A 204 5.10 2.51 0.39
N SER A 205 6.15 1.71 0.16
CA SER A 205 6.69 0.74 1.10
C SER A 205 7.46 1.43 2.23
N ASP A 206 7.87 0.66 3.23
CA ASP A 206 8.64 1.16 4.37
C ASP A 206 10.04 1.64 3.97
N GLY A 207 10.59 1.11 2.86
CA GLY A 207 11.87 1.57 2.32
C GLY A 207 11.91 3.05 1.95
N LEU A 208 10.77 3.68 1.67
CA LEU A 208 10.68 5.13 1.57
C LEU A 208 10.47 5.76 2.96
N SER A 209 9.43 5.37 3.68
CA SER A 209 9.00 6.06 4.91
C SER A 209 9.93 5.84 6.10
N ASP A 210 10.81 4.84 6.06
CA ASP A 210 11.86 4.64 7.05
C ASP A 210 13.11 5.48 6.78
N MET A 211 13.33 5.85 5.51
CA MET A 211 14.49 6.63 5.08
C MET A 211 14.20 8.12 4.94
N VAL A 212 12.95 8.52 4.73
CA VAL A 212 12.53 9.89 4.43
C VAL A 212 11.42 10.30 5.39
N ASP A 213 11.61 11.41 6.09
CA ASP A 213 10.57 11.93 6.98
C ASP A 213 9.41 12.61 6.21
N ASP A 214 8.27 12.76 6.88
CA ASP A 214 7.06 13.32 6.26
C ASP A 214 7.25 14.76 5.76
N GLY A 215 8.17 15.53 6.37
CA GLY A 215 8.50 16.89 5.95
C GLY A 215 9.22 16.92 4.60
N ASP A 216 10.18 16.01 4.42
CA ASP A 216 10.92 15.86 3.17
C ASP A 216 10.06 15.22 2.07
N ILE A 217 9.19 14.26 2.42
CA ILE A 217 8.17 13.73 1.50
C ILE A 217 7.28 14.87 1.00
N LYS A 218 6.73 15.68 1.92
CA LYS A 218 5.89 16.83 1.58
C LYS A 218 6.62 17.82 0.67
N LEU A 219 7.86 18.19 1.04
CA LEU A 219 8.68 19.12 0.25
C LEU A 219 8.90 18.58 -1.17
N THR A 220 9.20 17.30 -1.31
CA THR A 220 9.43 16.67 -2.60
C THR A 220 8.14 16.67 -3.44
N ILE A 221 6.99 16.33 -2.84
CA ILE A 221 5.70 16.34 -3.53
C ILE A 221 5.35 17.77 -3.98
N THR A 222 5.50 18.77 -3.14
CA THR A 222 5.18 20.16 -3.50
C THR A 222 6.11 20.73 -4.56
N THR A 223 7.36 20.27 -4.59
CA THR A 223 8.36 20.72 -5.59
C THR A 223 8.16 20.09 -6.96
N PHE A 224 7.87 18.79 -7.01
CA PHE A 224 7.85 18.02 -8.25
C PHE A 224 6.46 17.50 -8.68
N GLY A 225 5.41 17.76 -7.90
CA GLY A 225 4.07 17.21 -8.09
C GLY A 225 3.42 17.54 -9.43
N ALA A 226 3.85 18.59 -10.10
CA ALA A 226 3.40 18.92 -11.45
C ALA A 226 3.77 17.83 -12.49
N ASN A 227 4.76 16.98 -12.20
CA ASN A 227 5.18 15.86 -13.04
C ASN A 227 5.37 14.61 -12.19
N LEU A 228 4.35 13.74 -12.16
CA LEU A 228 4.35 12.54 -11.33
C LEU A 228 5.52 11.59 -11.61
N GLN A 229 5.97 11.48 -12.87
CA GLN A 229 7.12 10.63 -13.21
C GLN A 229 8.43 11.17 -12.59
N THR A 230 8.60 12.48 -12.61
CA THR A 230 9.75 13.13 -11.97
C THR A 230 9.64 13.01 -10.45
N LEU A 231 8.46 13.27 -9.89
CA LEU A 231 8.19 13.15 -8.46
C LEU A 231 8.54 11.75 -7.93
N ALA A 232 8.01 10.71 -8.55
CA ALA A 232 8.24 9.33 -8.10
C ALA A 232 9.74 8.98 -8.12
N ARG A 233 10.47 9.40 -9.17
CA ARG A 233 11.92 9.20 -9.25
C ARG A 233 12.69 9.98 -8.19
N GLN A 234 12.26 11.21 -7.86
CA GLN A 234 12.91 12.02 -6.82
C GLN A 234 12.71 11.42 -5.43
N LEU A 235 11.53 10.89 -5.13
CA LEU A 235 11.28 10.18 -3.87
C LEU A 235 12.17 8.93 -3.74
N VAL A 236 12.28 8.11 -4.79
CA VAL A 236 13.19 6.95 -4.80
C VAL A 236 14.65 7.37 -4.64
N LEU A 237 15.09 8.41 -5.34
CA LEU A 237 16.46 8.92 -5.20
C LEU A 237 16.73 9.40 -3.77
N LEU A 238 15.79 10.11 -3.16
CA LEU A 238 15.91 10.60 -1.79
C LEU A 238 16.01 9.45 -0.78
N GLY A 239 15.16 8.40 -0.91
CA GLY A 239 15.24 7.20 -0.09
C GLY A 239 16.60 6.49 -0.24
N ASN A 240 17.10 6.38 -1.47
CA ASN A 240 18.41 5.82 -1.76
C ASN A 240 19.55 6.66 -1.20
N ASP A 241 19.49 7.98 -1.29
CA ASP A 241 20.55 8.89 -0.78
C ASP A 241 20.59 8.89 0.75
N ASN A 242 19.45 8.66 1.42
CA ASN A 242 19.35 8.48 2.86
C ASN A 242 19.72 7.08 3.37
N GLY A 243 20.19 6.22 2.46
CA GLY A 243 20.74 4.91 2.82
C GLY A 243 20.27 3.75 1.96
N GLY A 244 19.05 3.80 1.39
CA GLY A 244 18.51 2.78 0.50
C GLY A 244 18.57 1.37 1.09
N ARG A 245 18.19 1.22 2.36
CA ARG A 245 18.38 -0.03 3.12
C ARG A 245 17.43 -1.13 2.72
N ASP A 246 16.31 -0.76 2.12
CA ASP A 246 15.28 -1.67 1.63
C ASP A 246 14.84 -1.33 0.21
N ASN A 247 13.95 -2.14 -0.34
CA ASN A 247 13.23 -1.87 -1.59
C ASN A 247 12.34 -0.63 -1.43
N ILE A 248 12.22 0.17 -2.48
CA ILE A 248 11.50 1.46 -2.47
C ILE A 248 10.48 1.47 -3.61
#